data_c308952035d97f6f33b96f12d2e082d5
#
_entry.id   c308952035d97f6f33b96f12d2e082d5
#
_cell.length_a   1.000
_cell.length_b   1.000
_cell.length_c   1.000
_cell.angle_alpha   90.00
_cell.angle_beta   90.00
_cell.angle_gamma   90.00
#
_symmetry.space_group_name_H-M   'P 1'
#
loop_
_entity.id
_entity.type
_entity.pdbx_description
1 polymer ?
#
loop_
_entity_poly.entity_id
_entity_poly.type
_entity_poly.pdbx_seq_one_letter_code
_entity_poly.pdbx_strand_id
1 'polypeptide(L)'
;MKAYHTKEQVIIKLSKDEYRKEMKLNKYLKDENKSLKTEISNLENEKIELLKELKDQIETNMKNIKEISSLQNKIYELLYAKERSKLCS
;
A
#
# COMPACT_ATOMS: atom_id res chain seq x y z
N MET A 1 51.38 -37.52 -19.35
CA MET A 1 50.64 -36.59 -20.19
C MET A 1 49.15 -36.80 -20.18
N LYS A 2 48.64 -38.00 -20.15
CA LYS A 2 47.18 -38.22 -20.03
C LYS A 2 46.56 -37.66 -18.74
N ALA A 3 47.26 -37.69 -17.60
CA ALA A 3 46.79 -37.15 -16.35
C ALA A 3 46.69 -35.60 -16.37
N TYR A 4 47.52 -34.95 -17.15
CA TYR A 4 47.52 -33.49 -17.29
C TYR A 4 46.31 -33.01 -18.09
N HIS A 5 45.96 -33.67 -19.19
CA HIS A 5 44.75 -33.37 -19.94
C HIS A 5 43.48 -33.62 -19.14
N THR A 6 43.45 -34.63 -18.30
CA THR A 6 42.31 -34.94 -17.47
C THR A 6 42.03 -33.84 -16.46
N LYS A 7 43.07 -33.25 -15.87
CA LYS A 7 42.92 -32.10 -14.94
C LYS A 7 42.36 -30.87 -15.63
N GLU A 8 42.83 -30.54 -16.81
CA GLU A 8 42.31 -29.40 -17.57
C GLU A 8 40.84 -29.60 -17.95
N GLN A 9 40.47 -30.80 -18.39
CA GLN A 9 39.07 -31.10 -18.72
C GLN A 9 38.16 -31.01 -17.52
N VAL A 10 38.59 -31.45 -16.35
CA VAL A 10 37.83 -31.36 -15.11
C VAL A 10 37.64 -29.89 -14.71
N ILE A 11 38.70 -29.08 -14.78
CA ILE A 11 38.64 -27.65 -14.46
C ILE A 11 37.68 -26.91 -15.40
N ILE A 12 37.76 -27.18 -16.71
CA ILE A 12 36.86 -26.56 -17.70
C ILE A 12 35.42 -26.96 -17.45
N LYS A 13 35.16 -28.21 -17.12
CA LYS A 13 33.83 -28.71 -16.85
C LYS A 13 33.21 -28.06 -15.58
N LEU A 14 33.99 -27.96 -14.51
CA LEU A 14 33.57 -27.26 -13.28
C LEU A 14 33.29 -25.78 -13.54
N SER A 15 34.13 -25.12 -14.32
CA SER A 15 33.94 -23.71 -14.69
C SER A 15 32.66 -23.50 -15.49
N LYS A 16 32.33 -24.38 -16.40
CA LYS A 16 31.09 -24.34 -17.18
C LYS A 16 29.86 -24.58 -16.30
N ASP A 17 29.93 -25.52 -15.37
CA ASP A 17 28.83 -25.81 -14.45
C ASP A 17 28.58 -24.64 -13.51
N GLU A 18 29.63 -24.01 -12.98
CA GLU A 18 29.53 -22.80 -12.19
C GLU A 18 28.91 -21.65 -12.97
N TYR A 19 29.35 -21.44 -14.21
CA TYR A 19 28.79 -20.42 -15.09
C TYR A 19 27.29 -20.63 -15.34
N ARG A 20 26.90 -21.88 -15.60
CA ARG A 20 25.49 -22.23 -15.80
C ARG A 20 24.66 -21.98 -14.54
N LYS A 21 25.19 -22.30 -13.37
CA LYS A 21 24.53 -22.03 -12.10
C LYS A 21 24.35 -20.54 -11.86
N GLU A 22 25.39 -19.75 -12.14
CA GLU A 22 25.32 -18.29 -12.02
C GLU A 22 24.28 -17.69 -12.97
N MET A 23 24.26 -18.18 -14.23
CA MET A 23 23.26 -17.71 -15.19
C MET A 23 21.84 -18.04 -14.79
N LYS A 24 21.61 -19.23 -14.25
CA LYS A 24 20.28 -19.60 -13.72
C LYS A 24 19.89 -18.75 -12.53
N LEU A 25 20.80 -18.51 -11.61
CA LEU A 25 20.58 -17.67 -10.46
C LEU A 25 20.29 -16.21 -10.87
N ASN A 26 21.08 -15.67 -11.80
CA ASN A 26 20.87 -14.32 -12.31
C ASN A 26 19.52 -14.17 -12.99
N LYS A 27 19.11 -15.16 -13.78
CA LYS A 27 17.79 -15.16 -14.40
C LYS A 27 16.68 -15.19 -13.36
N TYR A 28 16.81 -16.05 -12.36
CA TYR A 28 15.87 -16.15 -11.26
C TYR A 28 15.73 -14.81 -10.52
N LEU A 29 16.86 -14.21 -10.15
CA LEU A 29 16.87 -12.92 -9.45
C LEU A 29 16.29 -11.79 -10.30
N LYS A 30 16.54 -11.82 -11.61
CA LYS A 30 16.01 -10.83 -12.54
C LYS A 30 14.49 -10.94 -12.66
N ASP A 31 13.96 -12.17 -12.74
CA ASP A 31 12.54 -12.43 -12.82
C ASP A 31 11.85 -12.05 -11.49
N GLU A 32 12.47 -12.39 -10.37
CA GLU A 32 11.97 -12.02 -9.04
C GLU A 32 11.96 -10.51 -8.84
N ASN A 33 13.01 -9.80 -9.25
CA ASN A 33 13.08 -8.35 -9.20
C ASN A 33 11.97 -7.70 -10.03
N LYS A 34 11.71 -8.24 -11.21
CA LYS A 34 10.63 -7.75 -12.07
C LYS A 34 9.25 -7.95 -11.41
N SER A 35 9.05 -9.11 -10.83
CA SER A 35 7.82 -9.43 -10.10
C SER A 35 7.63 -8.51 -8.90
N LEU A 36 8.67 -8.28 -8.11
CA LEU A 36 8.65 -7.37 -6.97
C LEU A 36 8.37 -5.93 -7.37
N LYS A 37 8.94 -5.46 -8.47
CA LYS A 37 8.67 -4.12 -8.99
C LYS A 37 7.20 -3.95 -9.38
N THR A 38 6.62 -4.97 -10.01
CA THR A 38 5.19 -4.96 -10.35
C THR A 38 4.33 -4.93 -9.09
N GLU A 39 4.67 -5.74 -8.11
CA GLU A 39 3.96 -5.78 -6.83
C GLU A 39 4.03 -4.44 -6.08
N ILE A 40 5.21 -3.82 -6.04
CA ILE A 40 5.41 -2.49 -5.45
C ILE A 40 4.53 -1.46 -6.17
N SER A 41 4.51 -1.46 -7.49
CA SER A 41 3.68 -0.54 -8.28
C SER A 41 2.19 -0.73 -7.98
N ASN A 42 1.73 -1.97 -7.87
CA ASN A 42 0.34 -2.26 -7.51
C ASN A 42 0.00 -1.79 -6.11
N LEU A 43 0.90 -2.02 -5.15
CA LEU A 43 0.72 -1.56 -3.77
C LEU A 43 0.71 -0.03 -3.67
N GLU A 44 1.54 0.65 -4.43
CA GLU A 44 1.53 2.12 -4.50
C GLU A 44 0.21 2.65 -5.03
N ASN A 45 -0.34 2.02 -6.07
CA ASN A 45 -1.65 2.39 -6.63
C ASN A 45 -2.77 2.15 -5.63
N GLU A 46 -2.78 1.01 -4.93
CA GLU A 46 -3.75 0.74 -3.87
C GLU A 46 -3.65 1.76 -2.75
N LYS A 47 -2.45 2.15 -2.36
CA LYS A 47 -2.22 3.18 -1.35
C LYS A 47 -2.84 4.52 -1.78
N ILE A 48 -2.65 4.91 -3.04
CA ILE A 48 -3.22 6.15 -3.56
C ILE A 48 -4.75 6.10 -3.51
N GLU A 49 -5.35 4.98 -3.91
CA GLU A 49 -6.81 4.81 -3.86
C GLU A 49 -7.34 4.88 -2.42
N LEU A 50 -6.68 4.19 -1.49
CA LEU A 50 -7.06 4.21 -0.08
C LEU A 50 -6.94 5.61 0.52
N LEU A 51 -5.93 6.37 0.14
CA LEU A 51 -5.76 7.76 0.59
C LEU A 51 -6.87 8.65 0.08
N LYS A 52 -7.32 8.45 -1.16
CA LYS A 52 -8.47 9.18 -1.73
C LYS A 52 -9.76 8.87 -0.98
N GLU A 53 -10.02 7.58 -0.74
CA GLU A 53 -11.20 7.15 0.02
C GLU A 53 -11.19 7.73 1.44
N LEU A 54 -10.03 7.72 2.09
CA LEU A 54 -9.88 8.28 3.43
C LEU A 54 -10.16 9.78 3.43
N LYS A 55 -9.65 10.51 2.44
CA LYS A 55 -9.91 11.94 2.29
C LYS A 55 -11.40 12.21 2.12
N ASP A 56 -12.09 11.44 1.29
CA ASP A 56 -13.52 11.57 1.06
C ASP A 56 -14.31 11.31 2.34
N GLN A 57 -13.93 10.29 3.10
CA GLN A 57 -14.56 10.01 4.39
C GLN A 57 -14.34 11.12 5.40
N ILE A 58 -13.16 11.69 5.46
CA ILE A 58 -12.88 12.83 6.34
C ILE A 58 -13.75 14.02 5.97
N GLU A 59 -13.89 14.33 4.70
CA GLU A 59 -14.76 15.42 4.23
C GLU A 59 -16.22 15.16 4.59
N THR A 60 -16.70 13.94 4.41
CA THR A 60 -18.05 13.54 4.78
C THR A 60 -18.27 13.66 6.30
N ASN A 61 -17.32 13.20 7.08
CA ASN A 61 -17.38 13.31 8.54
C ASN A 61 -17.41 14.77 8.99
N MET A 62 -16.62 15.63 8.36
CA MET A 62 -16.63 17.06 8.67
C MET A 62 -17.98 17.71 8.38
N LYS A 63 -18.62 17.36 7.26
CA LYS A 63 -19.98 17.81 6.95
C LYS A 63 -20.98 17.33 8.00
N ASN A 64 -20.90 16.07 8.38
CA ASN A 64 -21.77 15.48 9.38
C ASN A 64 -21.60 16.16 10.74
N ILE A 65 -20.39 16.48 11.14
CA ILE A 65 -20.11 17.20 12.39
C ILE A 65 -20.74 18.59 12.35
N LYS A 66 -20.64 19.30 11.23
CA LYS A 66 -21.27 20.60 11.07
C LYS A 66 -22.79 20.51 11.14
N GLU A 67 -23.38 19.51 10.51
CA GLU A 67 -24.84 19.27 10.60
C GLU A 67 -25.28 18.96 12.00
N ILE A 68 -24.58 18.10 12.71
CA ILE A 68 -24.87 17.74 14.09
C ILE A 68 -24.79 18.99 14.98
N SER A 69 -23.75 19.80 14.78
CA SER A 69 -23.58 21.05 15.53
C SER A 69 -24.72 22.03 15.26
N SER A 70 -25.12 22.16 14.00
CA SER A 70 -26.25 23.00 13.59
C SER A 70 -27.59 22.52 14.20
N LEU A 71 -27.81 21.21 14.17
CA LEU A 71 -29.00 20.60 14.77
C LEU A 71 -29.04 20.77 16.30
N GLN A 72 -27.92 20.62 16.95
CA GLN A 72 -27.80 20.86 18.38
C GLN A 72 -28.16 22.31 18.74
N ASN A 73 -27.65 23.26 17.96
CA ASN A 73 -27.98 24.66 18.16
C ASN A 73 -29.47 24.93 17.97
N LYS A 74 -30.11 24.32 16.98
CA LYS A 74 -31.56 24.43 16.77
C LYS A 74 -32.34 23.84 17.94
N ILE A 75 -31.90 22.71 18.47
CA ILE A 75 -32.53 22.09 19.64
C ILE A 75 -32.44 23.03 20.86
N TYR A 76 -31.27 23.60 21.09
CA TYR A 76 -31.09 24.57 22.19
C TYR A 76 -31.99 25.81 22.01
N GLU A 77 -32.06 26.34 20.79
CA GLU A 77 -32.92 27.47 20.49
C GLU A 77 -34.40 27.14 20.73
N LEU A 78 -34.84 25.98 20.29
CA LEU A 78 -36.23 25.53 20.51
C LEU A 78 -36.56 25.31 21.99
N LEU A 79 -35.64 24.69 22.73
CA LEU A 79 -35.80 24.49 24.17
C LEU A 79 -35.83 25.82 24.91
N TYR A 80 -34.96 26.75 24.55
CA TYR A 80 -34.93 28.08 25.13
C TYR A 80 -36.20 28.86 24.82
N ALA A 81 -36.68 28.83 23.62
CA ALA A 81 -37.92 29.45 23.20
C ALA A 81 -39.13 28.85 23.94
N LYS A 82 -39.14 27.52 24.14
CA LYS A 82 -40.18 26.82 24.88
C LYS A 82 -40.20 27.23 26.34
N GLU A 83 -39.04 27.34 26.99
CA GLU A 83 -38.94 27.82 28.38
C GLU A 83 -39.37 29.26 28.49
N ARG A 84 -38.99 30.11 27.56
CA ARG A 84 -39.39 31.50 27.49
C ARG A 84 -40.91 31.64 27.36
N SER A 85 -41.52 30.82 26.53
CA SER A 85 -42.97 30.77 26.36
C SER A 85 -43.68 30.37 27.64
N LYS A 86 -43.15 29.41 28.39
CA LYS A 86 -43.68 29.01 29.69
C LYS A 86 -43.58 30.12 30.75
N LEU A 87 -42.47 30.85 30.74
CA LEU A 87 -42.23 31.94 31.68
C LEU A 87 -43.12 33.15 31.39
N CYS A 88 -43.51 33.37 30.14
CA CYS A 88 -44.34 34.49 29.72
C CYS A 88 -45.85 34.20 29.84
N SER A 89 -46.19 32.95 30.03
CA SER A 89 -47.60 32.56 30.20
C SER A 89 -47.95 32.40 31.65
#